data_3c6b9ec2c65ffd215e94a74e048fcf2d
#
_entry.id   3c6b9ec2c65ffd215e94a74e048fcf2d
#
_cell.length_a   1.000
_cell.length_b   1.000
_cell.length_c   1.000
_cell.angle_alpha   90.00
_cell.angle_beta   90.00
_cell.angle_gamma   90.00
#
_symmetry.space_group_name_H-M   'P 1'
#
loop_
_entity.id
_entity.type
_entity.pdbx_description
1 polymer ?
#
loop_
_entity_poly.entity_id
_entity_poly.type
_entity_poly.pdbx_seq_one_letter_code
_entity_poly.pdbx_strand_id
1 'polypeptide(L)'
;MKYLAVAGRQPLISLAEIQALYDKHAKLVGKNLIIFHLENQKPEINRLGGAMKLGELFEGDFKELVKHLNELRPEGKITVGISDFSKQRKAGFTFQKSMEIKRSLGKMGRSVRVITSKEPEIPSVTAHHNQLGEKPGCYEILVLDRELYLSLGTQNITAYTERDQVRPARDAKVGMLPPKLAQILINLCGPLPEGARILDPFCGTGVVLQEAAIMGYTPYGTDLSKRMIEYSKKNLSWLFNERNSKRFKIKPELIQKKDAILDKLAVGDATTFQWEGQIDAVAFESYLGAPMSKPPVDIKFKAEKAKCREIALGFLKNITPLIKSGTPIVMAIPAWLRETGKYARMNVLDKIQEMGYNFEKFQDLSQSDLLYFREGQIVAREIIVIRKR
;
A
#
# COMPACT_ATOMS: atom_id res chain seq x y z
N MET A 1 12.04 -0.31 19.19
CA MET A 1 12.74 0.57 18.22
C MET A 1 11.74 1.53 17.60
N LYS A 2 12.11 2.79 17.38
CA LYS A 2 11.25 3.84 16.79
C LYS A 2 11.52 3.98 15.30
N TYR A 3 10.46 4.13 14.51
CA TYR A 3 10.53 4.24 13.05
C TYR A 3 9.79 5.49 12.56
N LEU A 4 10.21 5.99 11.39
CA LEU A 4 9.60 7.08 10.66
C LEU A 4 9.20 6.58 9.27
N ALA A 5 7.92 6.67 8.92
CA ALA A 5 7.45 6.48 7.55
C ALA A 5 7.07 7.83 6.93
N VAL A 6 7.51 8.07 5.72
CA VAL A 6 7.05 9.20 4.89
C VAL A 6 5.90 8.70 4.03
N ALA A 7 4.69 9.12 4.35
CA ALA A 7 3.49 8.71 3.64
C ALA A 7 3.37 9.39 2.27
N GLY A 8 2.68 8.70 1.37
CA GLY A 8 2.32 9.21 0.07
C GLY A 8 1.16 10.22 0.10
N ARG A 9 0.40 10.23 -1.00
CA ARG A 9 -0.69 11.21 -1.22
C ARG A 9 -1.83 11.15 -0.20
N GLN A 10 -2.07 9.97 0.40
CA GLN A 10 -3.17 9.73 1.35
C GLN A 10 -2.62 9.33 2.72
N PRO A 11 -2.10 10.28 3.52
CA PRO A 11 -1.38 9.98 4.75
C PRO A 11 -2.25 9.31 5.83
N LEU A 12 -3.54 9.60 5.88
CA LEU A 12 -4.47 8.97 6.84
C LEU A 12 -4.72 7.49 6.51
N ILE A 13 -4.80 7.14 5.23
CA ILE A 13 -4.89 5.74 4.81
C ILE A 13 -3.56 5.01 5.08
N SER A 14 -2.42 5.68 4.87
CA SER A 14 -1.10 5.13 5.21
C SER A 14 -0.94 4.92 6.72
N LEU A 15 -1.51 5.81 7.54
CA LEU A 15 -1.56 5.65 8.99
C LEU A 15 -2.39 4.42 9.37
N ALA A 16 -3.59 4.27 8.81
CA ALA A 16 -4.43 3.08 9.03
C ALA A 16 -3.71 1.79 8.62
N GLU A 17 -2.99 1.79 7.49
CA GLU A 17 -2.18 0.65 7.04
C GLU A 17 -1.10 0.26 8.06
N ILE A 18 -0.36 1.24 8.59
CA ILE A 18 0.68 1.01 9.61
C ILE A 18 0.05 0.55 10.93
N GLN A 19 -1.08 1.13 11.33
CA GLN A 19 -1.79 0.71 12.54
C GLN A 19 -2.33 -0.73 12.42
N ALA A 20 -2.81 -1.12 11.25
CA ALA A 20 -3.30 -2.47 11.02
C ALA A 20 -2.17 -3.52 11.06
N LEU A 21 -0.98 -3.19 10.54
CA LEU A 21 0.11 -4.15 10.36
C LEU A 21 1.11 -4.20 11.51
N TYR A 22 1.43 -3.05 12.08
CA TYR A 22 2.63 -2.89 12.87
C TYR A 22 2.36 -2.34 14.28
N ASP A 23 1.79 -1.16 14.38
CA ASP A 23 1.64 -0.47 15.66
C ASP A 23 0.31 0.28 15.73
N LYS A 24 -0.65 -0.26 16.46
CA LYS A 24 -1.97 0.37 16.65
C LYS A 24 -1.91 1.78 17.24
N HIS A 25 -0.76 2.16 17.86
CA HIS A 25 -0.51 3.48 18.43
C HIS A 25 0.33 4.40 17.52
N ALA A 26 0.59 3.98 16.27
CA ALA A 26 1.24 4.82 15.28
C ALA A 26 0.52 6.17 15.14
N LYS A 27 1.29 7.25 14.95
CA LYS A 27 0.77 8.62 14.92
C LYS A 27 1.25 9.38 13.69
N LEU A 28 0.33 10.13 13.08
CA LEU A 28 0.67 11.11 12.07
C LEU A 28 1.25 12.37 12.73
N VAL A 29 2.45 12.76 12.34
CA VAL A 29 3.13 13.98 12.79
C VAL A 29 3.35 14.92 11.60
N GLY A 30 2.81 16.12 11.66
CA GLY A 30 2.83 17.04 10.52
C GLY A 30 1.91 16.58 9.38
N LYS A 31 2.33 16.81 8.12
CA LYS A 31 1.50 16.60 6.93
C LYS A 31 1.43 15.14 6.46
N ASN A 32 2.57 14.46 6.48
CA ASN A 32 2.72 13.14 5.85
C ASN A 32 3.77 12.24 6.51
N LEU A 33 4.08 12.48 7.78
CA LEU A 33 5.06 11.71 8.54
C LEU A 33 4.35 10.86 9.58
N ILE A 34 4.68 9.58 9.66
CA ILE A 34 4.09 8.65 10.61
C ILE A 34 5.21 8.10 11.48
N ILE A 35 5.07 8.24 12.79
CA ILE A 35 5.95 7.64 13.80
C ILE A 35 5.27 6.42 14.39
N PHE A 36 6.02 5.33 14.52
CA PHE A 36 5.56 4.09 15.09
C PHE A 36 6.70 3.31 15.76
N HIS A 37 6.36 2.31 16.59
CA HIS A 37 7.31 1.54 17.36
C HIS A 37 7.14 0.04 17.11
N LEU A 38 8.26 -0.67 17.01
CA LEU A 38 8.27 -2.14 16.93
C LEU A 38 9.34 -2.69 17.88
N GLU A 39 9.05 -3.83 18.49
CA GLU A 39 9.99 -4.46 19.44
C GLU A 39 10.88 -5.50 18.76
N ASN A 40 10.29 -6.49 18.10
CA ASN A 40 11.01 -7.70 17.67
C ASN A 40 11.02 -7.90 16.13
N GLN A 41 10.64 -6.88 15.37
CA GLN A 41 10.63 -6.97 13.90
C GLN A 41 11.07 -5.65 13.27
N LYS A 42 11.63 -5.73 12.07
CA LYS A 42 11.90 -4.53 11.23
C LYS A 42 10.81 -4.39 10.19
N PRO A 43 10.30 -3.16 9.98
CA PRO A 43 9.34 -2.92 8.93
C PRO A 43 10.03 -2.91 7.56
N GLU A 44 9.32 -3.38 6.54
CA GLU A 44 9.82 -3.41 5.17
C GLU A 44 9.08 -2.40 4.31
N ILE A 45 9.81 -1.52 3.63
CA ILE A 45 9.22 -0.50 2.75
C ILE A 45 8.39 -1.12 1.62
N ASN A 46 8.82 -2.25 1.07
CA ASN A 46 8.10 -2.93 -0.02
C ASN A 46 6.81 -3.62 0.45
N ARG A 47 6.61 -3.75 1.77
CA ARG A 47 5.36 -4.25 2.35
C ARG A 47 4.27 -3.16 2.41
N LEU A 48 4.65 -1.88 2.43
CA LEU A 48 3.75 -0.75 2.64
C LEU A 48 3.36 -0.09 1.30
N GLY A 49 2.08 -0.16 0.94
CA GLY A 49 1.54 0.49 -0.25
C GLY A 49 1.44 2.02 -0.11
N GLY A 50 1.22 2.50 1.12
CA GLY A 50 1.03 3.92 1.44
C GLY A 50 2.30 4.70 1.75
N ALA A 51 3.42 4.04 2.09
CA ALA A 51 4.68 4.70 2.43
C ALA A 51 5.56 4.92 1.20
N MET A 52 6.25 6.05 1.15
CA MET A 52 7.25 6.39 0.14
C MET A 52 8.68 6.15 0.61
N LYS A 53 8.96 6.38 1.89
CA LYS A 53 10.25 6.13 2.55
C LYS A 53 10.03 5.59 3.95
N LEU A 54 11.03 4.89 4.45
CA LEU A 54 11.04 4.32 5.78
C LEU A 54 12.40 4.54 6.41
N GLY A 55 12.45 4.93 7.68
CA GLY A 55 13.68 5.15 8.43
C GLY A 55 13.59 4.59 9.85
N GLU A 56 14.72 4.13 10.36
CA GLU A 56 14.91 3.66 11.74
C GLU A 56 15.61 4.77 12.54
N LEU A 57 15.14 5.08 13.75
CA LEU A 57 15.75 6.09 14.61
C LEU A 57 17.21 5.72 14.87
N PHE A 58 18.10 6.68 14.65
CA PHE A 58 19.48 6.63 15.09
C PHE A 58 19.62 7.42 16.40
N GLU A 59 20.01 6.73 17.46
CA GLU A 59 20.24 7.37 18.76
C GLU A 59 21.63 8.00 18.78
N GLY A 60 21.70 9.27 18.45
CA GLY A 60 22.94 10.03 18.42
C GLY A 60 22.85 11.29 17.56
N ASP A 61 23.93 12.06 17.57
CA ASP A 61 24.09 13.25 16.74
C ASP A 61 24.72 12.95 15.37
N PHE A 62 24.88 13.99 14.52
CA PHE A 62 25.51 13.82 13.20
C PHE A 62 26.98 13.36 13.29
N LYS A 63 27.69 13.65 14.36
CA LYS A 63 29.11 13.24 14.53
C LYS A 63 29.19 11.75 14.84
N GLU A 64 28.31 11.26 15.70
CA GLU A 64 28.16 9.84 16.01
C GLU A 64 27.66 9.06 14.80
N LEU A 65 26.69 9.61 14.07
CA LEU A 65 26.20 9.02 12.82
C LEU A 65 27.31 8.84 11.79
N VAL A 66 28.20 9.82 11.62
CA VAL A 66 29.36 9.69 10.70
C VAL A 66 30.26 8.50 11.08
N LYS A 67 30.54 8.31 12.36
CA LYS A 67 31.33 7.17 12.84
C LYS A 67 30.59 5.86 12.54
N HIS A 68 29.30 5.81 12.85
CA HIS A 68 28.43 4.65 12.58
C HIS A 68 28.40 4.29 11.09
N LEU A 69 28.24 5.27 10.18
CA LEU A 69 28.28 5.01 8.74
C LEU A 69 29.63 4.45 8.27
N ASN A 70 30.73 4.86 8.87
CA ASN A 70 32.06 4.32 8.59
C ASN A 70 32.21 2.87 9.08
N GLU A 71 31.64 2.53 10.24
CA GLU A 71 31.64 1.18 10.82
C GLU A 71 30.74 0.22 10.03
N LEU A 72 29.55 0.66 9.62
CA LEU A 72 28.63 -0.14 8.80
C LEU A 72 29.24 -0.56 7.45
N ARG A 73 30.17 0.24 6.94
CA ARG A 73 30.87 -0.07 5.69
C ARG A 73 32.33 0.33 5.80
N PRO A 74 33.18 -0.53 6.38
CA PRO A 74 34.60 -0.23 6.60
C PRO A 74 35.39 -0.05 5.31
N GLU A 75 34.94 -0.62 4.19
CA GLU A 75 35.58 -0.53 2.89
C GLU A 75 34.66 -0.03 1.78
N GLY A 76 35.22 0.47 0.68
CA GLY A 76 34.53 0.91 -0.51
C GLY A 76 33.93 2.32 -0.42
N LYS A 77 33.20 2.72 -1.41
CA LYS A 77 32.59 4.05 -1.55
C LYS A 77 31.31 4.17 -0.72
N ILE A 78 31.16 5.30 -0.04
CA ILE A 78 29.92 5.67 0.65
C ILE A 78 29.15 6.68 -0.21
N THR A 79 27.85 6.46 -0.39
CA THR A 79 26.92 7.40 -0.97
C THR A 79 25.96 7.88 0.12
N VAL A 80 25.83 9.19 0.30
CA VAL A 80 24.98 9.77 1.34
C VAL A 80 24.08 10.87 0.79
N GLY A 81 22.84 10.89 1.23
CA GLY A 81 21.89 11.98 1.00
C GLY A 81 21.18 12.36 2.29
N ILE A 82 20.66 13.58 2.38
CA ILE A 82 19.91 14.08 3.53
C ILE A 82 18.56 14.61 3.05
N SER A 83 17.48 14.18 3.70
CA SER A 83 16.14 14.75 3.56
C SER A 83 15.73 15.36 4.89
N ASP A 84 15.33 16.64 4.87
CA ASP A 84 14.90 17.37 6.06
C ASP A 84 13.38 17.56 6.08
N PHE A 85 12.73 16.95 7.05
CA PHE A 85 11.29 17.01 7.31
C PHE A 85 10.93 17.93 8.47
N SER A 86 11.88 18.63 9.05
CA SER A 86 11.70 19.49 10.21
C SER A 86 10.73 20.64 9.94
N LYS A 87 10.01 21.09 10.96
CA LYS A 87 9.07 22.21 10.86
C LYS A 87 9.80 23.52 10.57
N GLN A 88 10.93 23.77 11.23
CA GLN A 88 11.76 24.96 11.05
C GLN A 88 12.99 24.61 10.21
N ARG A 89 12.82 24.62 8.90
CA ARG A 89 13.87 24.27 7.93
C ARG A 89 14.79 25.49 7.71
N LYS A 90 16.10 25.28 7.80
CA LYS A 90 17.10 26.30 7.44
C LYS A 90 17.52 26.11 5.98
N ALA A 91 17.51 27.19 5.21
CA ALA A 91 17.97 27.15 3.83
C ALA A 91 19.41 26.62 3.76
N GLY A 92 19.69 25.72 2.84
CA GLY A 92 21.02 25.13 2.65
C GLY A 92 21.44 24.09 3.70
N PHE A 93 20.62 23.81 4.72
CA PHE A 93 20.96 22.85 5.80
C PHE A 93 21.37 21.48 5.27
N THR A 94 20.58 20.89 4.40
CA THR A 94 20.84 19.54 3.85
C THR A 94 22.14 19.49 3.06
N PHE A 95 22.42 20.53 2.25
CA PHE A 95 23.67 20.65 1.52
C PHE A 95 24.88 20.80 2.46
N GLN A 96 24.81 21.75 3.41
CA GLN A 96 25.89 22.00 4.37
C GLN A 96 26.21 20.74 5.18
N LYS A 97 25.21 20.07 5.73
CA LYS A 97 25.38 18.83 6.50
C LYS A 97 25.93 17.68 5.65
N SER A 98 25.48 17.54 4.41
CA SER A 98 26.02 16.55 3.48
C SER A 98 27.51 16.80 3.19
N MET A 99 27.93 18.06 3.07
CA MET A 99 29.34 18.42 2.85
C MET A 99 30.19 18.25 4.11
N GLU A 100 29.62 18.48 5.31
CA GLU A 100 30.27 18.14 6.60
C GLU A 100 30.53 16.65 6.74
N ILE A 101 29.52 15.82 6.44
CA ILE A 101 29.64 14.35 6.45
C ILE A 101 30.73 13.89 5.45
N LYS A 102 30.68 14.42 4.22
CA LYS A 102 31.69 14.11 3.19
C LYS A 102 33.11 14.44 3.66
N ARG A 103 33.30 15.61 4.27
CA ARG A 103 34.61 16.02 4.80
C ARG A 103 35.09 15.14 5.96
N SER A 104 34.19 14.81 6.87
CA SER A 104 34.49 13.98 8.04
C SER A 104 34.85 12.53 7.65
N LEU A 105 34.09 11.90 6.78
CA LEU A 105 34.40 10.58 6.22
C LEU A 105 35.66 10.62 5.35
N GLY A 106 35.89 11.71 4.61
CA GLY A 106 37.12 11.91 3.82
C GLY A 106 38.37 11.93 4.70
N LYS A 107 38.34 12.57 5.88
CA LYS A 107 39.41 12.55 6.87
C LYS A 107 39.68 11.13 7.43
N MET A 108 38.69 10.23 7.37
CA MET A 108 38.82 8.81 7.73
C MET A 108 39.28 7.95 6.53
N GLY A 109 39.73 8.57 5.43
CA GLY A 109 40.20 7.84 4.23
C GLY A 109 39.09 7.35 3.31
N ARG A 110 37.81 7.81 3.48
CA ARG A 110 36.67 7.29 2.73
C ARG A 110 36.39 8.08 1.45
N SER A 111 36.11 7.37 0.36
CA SER A 111 35.54 7.99 -0.85
C SER A 111 34.04 8.18 -0.67
N VAL A 112 33.57 9.43 -0.78
CA VAL A 112 32.18 9.79 -0.51
C VAL A 112 31.53 10.51 -1.69
N ARG A 113 30.37 9.98 -2.15
CA ARG A 113 29.47 10.66 -3.07
C ARG A 113 28.29 11.23 -2.31
N VAL A 114 27.98 12.50 -2.54
CA VAL A 114 26.81 13.17 -1.97
C VAL A 114 25.71 13.26 -3.01
N ILE A 115 24.49 12.91 -2.63
CA ILE A 115 23.27 13.13 -3.40
C ILE A 115 22.56 14.35 -2.81
N THR A 116 22.37 15.37 -3.62
CA THR A 116 21.70 16.62 -3.22
C THR A 116 20.39 16.81 -3.98
N SER A 117 19.50 17.60 -3.41
CA SER A 117 18.26 18.07 -4.04
C SER A 117 18.16 19.57 -3.92
N LYS A 118 17.43 20.23 -4.82
CA LYS A 118 17.03 21.63 -4.68
C LYS A 118 15.99 21.81 -3.58
N GLU A 119 15.16 20.78 -3.38
CA GLU A 119 14.18 20.71 -2.31
C GLU A 119 14.83 20.23 -1.02
N PRO A 120 14.27 20.54 0.16
CA PRO A 120 14.75 20.00 1.44
C PRO A 120 14.77 18.47 1.51
N GLU A 121 13.91 17.84 0.72
CA GLU A 121 13.75 16.37 0.65
C GLU A 121 14.33 15.86 -0.67
N ILE A 122 15.06 14.76 -0.64
CA ILE A 122 15.45 14.05 -1.85
C ILE A 122 14.19 13.38 -2.42
N PRO A 123 13.82 13.64 -3.69
CA PRO A 123 12.68 12.98 -4.31
C PRO A 123 12.83 11.46 -4.28
N SER A 124 11.72 10.72 -4.02
CA SER A 124 11.73 9.25 -3.93
C SER A 124 12.31 8.60 -5.19
N VAL A 125 12.08 9.19 -6.38
CA VAL A 125 12.68 8.73 -7.64
C VAL A 125 14.20 8.80 -7.59
N THR A 126 14.75 9.91 -7.10
CA THR A 126 16.21 10.12 -6.97
C THR A 126 16.80 9.17 -5.92
N ALA A 127 16.13 9.01 -4.77
CA ALA A 127 16.55 8.07 -3.73
C ALA A 127 16.56 6.62 -4.24
N HIS A 128 15.50 6.19 -4.93
CA HIS A 128 15.39 4.85 -5.53
C HIS A 128 16.49 4.59 -6.59
N HIS A 129 16.71 5.50 -7.53
CA HIS A 129 17.76 5.34 -8.55
C HIS A 129 19.17 5.30 -7.96
N ASN A 130 19.43 5.98 -6.85
CA ASN A 130 20.70 5.92 -6.12
C ASN A 130 20.72 4.82 -5.05
N GLN A 131 19.67 3.99 -4.95
CA GLN A 131 19.54 2.86 -4.01
C GLN A 131 19.79 3.26 -2.54
N LEU A 132 19.36 4.49 -2.18
CA LEU A 132 19.55 5.01 -0.83
C LEU A 132 18.71 4.22 0.18
N GLY A 133 19.36 3.70 1.22
CA GLY A 133 18.75 2.83 2.23
C GLY A 133 18.57 1.37 1.80
N GLU A 134 18.80 1.03 0.51
CA GLU A 134 18.59 -0.31 -0.02
C GLU A 134 19.92 -1.05 -0.23
N LYS A 135 20.93 -0.36 -0.77
CA LYS A 135 22.23 -0.94 -1.07
C LYS A 135 23.23 -0.64 0.04
N PRO A 136 24.02 -1.62 0.51
CA PRO A 136 25.09 -1.37 1.46
C PRO A 136 26.03 -0.24 1.00
N GLY A 137 26.25 0.75 1.87
CA GLY A 137 27.05 1.94 1.58
C GLY A 137 26.29 3.07 0.88
N CYS A 138 25.00 2.92 0.64
CA CYS A 138 24.12 3.99 0.11
C CYS A 138 23.08 4.35 1.17
N TYR A 139 23.25 5.52 1.80
CA TYR A 139 22.45 5.93 2.96
C TYR A 139 21.66 7.22 2.66
N GLU A 140 20.43 7.26 3.10
CA GLU A 140 19.66 8.51 3.24
C GLU A 140 19.41 8.76 4.73
N ILE A 141 19.71 9.96 5.17
CA ILE A 141 19.44 10.43 6.53
C ILE A 141 18.17 11.26 6.47
N LEU A 142 17.12 10.78 7.17
CA LEU A 142 15.86 11.51 7.29
C LEU A 142 15.92 12.28 8.60
N VAL A 143 15.84 13.62 8.50
CA VAL A 143 15.89 14.50 9.65
C VAL A 143 14.49 14.98 10.00
N LEU A 144 14.12 14.82 11.25
CA LEU A 144 12.86 15.34 11.81
C LEU A 144 13.18 16.12 13.09
N ASP A 145 13.17 17.45 13.00
CA ASP A 145 13.57 18.37 14.08
C ASP A 145 14.98 18.03 14.62
N ARG A 146 15.11 17.36 15.75
CA ARG A 146 16.39 16.95 16.35
C ARG A 146 16.70 15.46 16.17
N GLU A 147 15.76 14.70 15.64
CA GLU A 147 15.90 13.26 15.46
C GLU A 147 16.49 12.93 14.09
N LEU A 148 17.39 11.96 14.07
CA LEU A 148 17.98 11.40 12.86
C LEU A 148 17.45 10.00 12.64
N TYR A 149 16.98 9.72 11.42
CA TYR A 149 16.56 8.38 11.03
C TYR A 149 17.40 7.89 9.87
N LEU A 150 17.96 6.70 9.98
CA LEU A 150 18.67 6.06 8.88
C LEU A 150 17.67 5.32 8.00
N SER A 151 17.62 5.65 6.71
CA SER A 151 16.67 5.08 5.78
C SER A 151 16.84 3.56 5.66
N LEU A 152 15.72 2.84 5.74
CA LEU A 152 15.59 1.42 5.45
C LEU A 152 15.17 1.15 4.00
N GLY A 153 15.04 2.21 3.20
CA GLY A 153 14.71 2.13 1.79
C GLY A 153 13.63 3.10 1.35
N THR A 154 13.47 3.12 0.05
CA THR A 154 12.48 3.93 -0.67
C THR A 154 11.60 3.01 -1.51
N GLN A 155 10.33 3.35 -1.63
CA GLN A 155 9.38 2.60 -2.43
C GLN A 155 9.91 2.28 -3.83
N ASN A 156 9.84 1.01 -4.24
CA ASN A 156 10.31 0.54 -5.55
C ASN A 156 9.36 0.96 -6.67
N ILE A 157 9.55 2.19 -7.15
CA ILE A 157 8.73 2.83 -8.18
C ILE A 157 8.75 2.03 -9.48
N THR A 158 9.91 1.48 -9.85
CA THR A 158 10.08 0.66 -11.05
C THR A 158 9.20 -0.58 -10.99
N ALA A 159 9.23 -1.32 -9.87
CA ALA A 159 8.40 -2.50 -9.70
C ALA A 159 6.90 -2.19 -9.73
N TYR A 160 6.46 -1.06 -9.16
CA TYR A 160 5.07 -0.63 -9.26
C TYR A 160 4.66 -0.26 -10.68
N THR A 161 5.51 0.46 -11.41
CA THR A 161 5.26 0.82 -12.83
C THR A 161 5.10 -0.44 -13.68
N GLU A 162 5.93 -1.45 -13.47
CA GLU A 162 5.83 -2.71 -14.19
C GLU A 162 4.52 -3.44 -13.90
N ARG A 163 4.12 -3.57 -12.65
CA ARG A 163 2.86 -4.20 -12.26
C ARG A 163 1.63 -3.41 -12.72
N ASP A 164 1.74 -2.11 -12.85
CA ASP A 164 0.64 -1.27 -13.29
C ASP A 164 0.56 -1.16 -14.83
N GLN A 165 1.70 -1.02 -15.51
CA GLN A 165 1.73 -0.65 -16.93
C GLN A 165 2.22 -1.75 -17.87
N VAL A 166 3.09 -2.67 -17.42
CA VAL A 166 3.72 -3.68 -18.28
C VAL A 166 3.00 -5.03 -18.25
N ARG A 167 2.09 -5.25 -17.30
CA ARG A 167 1.29 -6.47 -17.25
C ARG A 167 0.49 -6.66 -18.57
N PRO A 168 0.36 -7.91 -19.07
CA PRO A 168 -0.11 -8.18 -20.44
C PRO A 168 -1.57 -7.85 -20.69
N ALA A 169 -2.44 -7.86 -19.66
CA ALA A 169 -3.86 -7.59 -19.82
C ALA A 169 -4.29 -6.36 -18.98
N ARG A 170 -4.81 -5.34 -19.67
CA ARG A 170 -5.26 -4.07 -19.07
C ARG A 170 -6.59 -3.67 -19.69
N ASP A 171 -7.47 -3.08 -18.90
CA ASP A 171 -8.71 -2.49 -19.39
C ASP A 171 -8.86 -1.05 -18.90
N ALA A 172 -8.47 -0.10 -19.74
CA ALA A 172 -8.54 1.33 -19.43
C ALA A 172 -9.99 1.85 -19.29
N LYS A 173 -10.98 1.14 -19.83
CA LYS A 173 -12.39 1.54 -19.80
C LYS A 173 -13.05 1.29 -18.45
N VAL A 174 -12.56 0.30 -17.70
CA VAL A 174 -13.18 -0.12 -16.43
C VAL A 174 -12.61 0.63 -15.22
N GLY A 175 -11.53 1.40 -15.39
CA GLY A 175 -10.84 2.05 -14.27
C GLY A 175 -10.07 1.01 -13.45
N MET A 176 -8.74 1.02 -13.55
CA MET A 176 -7.93 -0.01 -12.87
C MET A 176 -7.58 0.40 -11.45
N LEU A 177 -7.71 -0.54 -10.51
CA LEU A 177 -7.20 -0.40 -9.15
C LEU A 177 -5.67 -0.22 -9.20
N PRO A 178 -5.08 0.82 -8.60
CA PRO A 178 -3.63 0.94 -8.50
C PRO A 178 -3.02 -0.18 -7.65
N PRO A 179 -1.88 -0.80 -8.03
CA PRO A 179 -1.20 -1.83 -7.23
C PRO A 179 -0.96 -1.40 -5.77
N LYS A 180 -0.58 -0.13 -5.55
CA LYS A 180 -0.41 0.42 -4.21
C LYS A 180 -1.68 0.35 -3.35
N LEU A 181 -2.84 0.66 -3.94
CA LEU A 181 -4.09 0.59 -3.21
C LEU A 181 -4.49 -0.87 -2.95
N ALA A 182 -4.29 -1.78 -3.91
CA ALA A 182 -4.50 -3.21 -3.68
C ALA A 182 -3.66 -3.74 -2.51
N GLN A 183 -2.40 -3.34 -2.44
CA GLN A 183 -1.50 -3.69 -1.34
C GLN A 183 -1.99 -3.12 0.00
N ILE A 184 -2.45 -1.86 0.03
CA ILE A 184 -3.05 -1.25 1.23
C ILE A 184 -4.29 -2.03 1.67
N LEU A 185 -5.20 -2.39 0.74
CA LEU A 185 -6.39 -3.17 1.08
C LEU A 185 -6.05 -4.52 1.73
N ILE A 186 -5.04 -5.21 1.21
CA ILE A 186 -4.56 -6.47 1.80
C ILE A 186 -3.95 -6.21 3.18
N ASN A 187 -3.16 -5.16 3.34
CA ASN A 187 -2.52 -4.81 4.61
C ASN A 187 -3.53 -4.42 5.69
N LEU A 188 -4.62 -3.77 5.32
CA LEU A 188 -5.70 -3.42 6.24
C LEU A 188 -6.46 -4.66 6.79
N CYS A 189 -6.29 -5.84 6.21
CA CYS A 189 -6.74 -7.09 6.83
C CYS A 189 -5.99 -7.40 8.14
N GLY A 190 -4.88 -6.74 8.40
CA GLY A 190 -3.99 -6.98 9.54
C GLY A 190 -2.97 -8.09 9.25
N PRO A 191 -2.22 -8.53 10.28
CA PRO A 191 -1.31 -9.65 10.16
C PRO A 191 -2.08 -10.93 9.80
N LEU A 192 -1.69 -11.56 8.72
CA LEU A 192 -2.26 -12.84 8.27
C LEU A 192 -1.21 -13.94 8.34
N PRO A 193 -1.60 -15.19 8.56
CA PRO A 193 -0.67 -16.32 8.54
C PRO A 193 -0.03 -16.47 7.16
N GLU A 194 1.15 -17.08 7.15
CA GLU A 194 1.84 -17.37 5.90
C GLU A 194 1.00 -18.25 4.98
N GLY A 195 0.96 -17.91 3.68
CA GLY A 195 0.18 -18.61 2.69
C GLY A 195 -1.34 -18.44 2.82
N ALA A 196 -1.83 -17.58 3.70
CA ALA A 196 -3.24 -17.26 3.86
C ALA A 196 -3.92 -17.06 2.51
N ARG A 197 -5.15 -17.57 2.37
CA ARG A 197 -5.93 -17.41 1.15
C ARG A 197 -6.71 -16.11 1.18
N ILE A 198 -6.41 -15.22 0.24
CA ILE A 198 -7.08 -13.93 0.07
C ILE A 198 -8.05 -13.99 -1.09
N LEU A 199 -9.33 -13.73 -0.80
CA LEU A 199 -10.39 -13.67 -1.79
C LEU A 199 -10.56 -12.24 -2.32
N ASP A 200 -10.61 -12.11 -3.65
CA ASP A 200 -11.14 -10.94 -4.36
C ASP A 200 -12.37 -11.37 -5.18
N PRO A 201 -13.60 -11.07 -4.72
CA PRO A 201 -14.83 -11.49 -5.39
C PRO A 201 -15.19 -10.63 -6.61
N PHE A 202 -14.45 -9.57 -6.90
CA PHE A 202 -14.60 -8.65 -8.03
C PHE A 202 -13.25 -8.43 -8.72
N CYS A 203 -12.52 -9.53 -9.01
CA CYS A 203 -11.07 -9.46 -9.25
C CYS A 203 -10.66 -8.69 -10.53
N GLY A 204 -11.57 -8.41 -11.45
CA GLY A 204 -11.31 -7.63 -12.63
C GLY A 204 -10.09 -8.16 -13.40
N THR A 205 -9.08 -7.32 -13.58
CA THR A 205 -7.82 -7.71 -14.22
C THR A 205 -6.81 -8.37 -13.27
N GLY A 206 -7.20 -8.68 -12.02
CA GLY A 206 -6.41 -9.44 -11.05
C GLY A 206 -5.35 -8.63 -10.30
N VAL A 207 -5.55 -7.35 -10.04
CA VAL A 207 -4.53 -6.52 -9.35
C VAL A 207 -4.36 -6.96 -7.91
N VAL A 208 -5.45 -7.15 -7.15
CA VAL A 208 -5.39 -7.65 -5.77
C VAL A 208 -4.79 -9.05 -5.74
N LEU A 209 -5.14 -9.90 -6.71
CA LEU A 209 -4.59 -11.26 -6.81
C LEU A 209 -3.08 -11.27 -7.02
N GLN A 210 -2.56 -10.36 -7.88
CA GLN A 210 -1.12 -10.21 -8.11
C GLN A 210 -0.40 -9.70 -6.85
N GLU A 211 -0.93 -8.66 -6.20
CA GLU A 211 -0.32 -8.13 -4.98
C GLU A 211 -0.37 -9.16 -3.84
N ALA A 212 -1.47 -9.93 -3.71
CA ALA A 212 -1.55 -11.04 -2.75
C ALA A 212 -0.43 -12.07 -2.97
N ALA A 213 -0.20 -12.48 -4.22
CA ALA A 213 0.88 -13.41 -4.56
C ALA A 213 2.28 -12.84 -4.26
N ILE A 214 2.53 -11.56 -4.58
CA ILE A 214 3.80 -10.86 -4.26
C ILE A 214 4.02 -10.79 -2.75
N MET A 215 2.95 -10.60 -1.98
CA MET A 215 2.99 -10.54 -0.52
C MET A 215 3.07 -11.93 0.14
N GLY A 216 3.14 -13.02 -0.65
CA GLY A 216 3.28 -14.40 -0.17
C GLY A 216 1.96 -15.06 0.23
N TYR A 217 0.83 -14.52 -0.17
CA TYR A 217 -0.50 -15.06 0.07
C TYR A 217 -1.02 -15.85 -1.13
N THR A 218 -1.94 -16.77 -0.90
CA THR A 218 -2.59 -17.55 -1.97
C THR A 218 -3.77 -16.75 -2.53
N PRO A 219 -3.70 -16.27 -3.78
CA PRO A 219 -4.80 -15.52 -4.38
C PRO A 219 -5.96 -16.44 -4.75
N TYR A 220 -7.17 -15.96 -4.52
CA TYR A 220 -8.41 -16.59 -4.91
C TYR A 220 -9.36 -15.50 -5.45
N GLY A 221 -10.01 -15.72 -6.59
CA GLY A 221 -10.81 -14.64 -7.17
C GLY A 221 -11.92 -15.11 -8.10
N THR A 222 -12.97 -14.27 -8.15
CA THR A 222 -14.07 -14.39 -9.11
C THR A 222 -14.37 -13.03 -9.74
N ASP A 223 -14.98 -13.05 -10.89
CA ASP A 223 -15.54 -11.86 -11.55
C ASP A 223 -16.74 -12.26 -12.40
N LEU A 224 -17.72 -11.38 -12.52
CA LEU A 224 -18.91 -11.62 -13.34
C LEU A 224 -18.56 -11.73 -14.85
N SER A 225 -17.49 -11.09 -15.27
CA SER A 225 -17.04 -11.05 -16.67
C SER A 225 -16.03 -12.15 -16.97
N LYS A 226 -16.38 -13.06 -17.90
CA LYS A 226 -15.44 -14.06 -18.43
C LYS A 226 -14.15 -13.42 -18.95
N ARG A 227 -14.24 -12.29 -19.63
CA ARG A 227 -13.08 -11.54 -20.14
C ARG A 227 -12.15 -11.09 -19.00
N MET A 228 -12.70 -10.66 -17.86
CA MET A 228 -11.88 -10.25 -16.71
C MET A 228 -11.16 -11.46 -16.09
N ILE A 229 -11.80 -12.61 -16.00
CA ILE A 229 -11.16 -13.85 -15.55
C ILE A 229 -10.00 -14.25 -16.49
N GLU A 230 -10.20 -14.17 -17.80
CA GLU A 230 -9.12 -14.41 -18.77
C GLU A 230 -7.95 -13.43 -18.60
N TYR A 231 -8.23 -12.15 -18.32
CA TYR A 231 -7.22 -11.14 -18.05
C TYR A 231 -6.50 -11.41 -16.74
N SER A 232 -7.21 -11.78 -15.67
CA SER A 232 -6.62 -12.17 -14.39
C SER A 232 -5.70 -13.37 -14.55
N LYS A 233 -6.12 -14.42 -15.28
CA LYS A 233 -5.29 -15.60 -15.59
C LYS A 233 -4.03 -15.23 -16.36
N LYS A 234 -4.12 -14.38 -17.39
CA LYS A 234 -2.97 -13.88 -18.15
C LYS A 234 -1.99 -13.11 -17.27
N ASN A 235 -2.48 -12.22 -16.42
CA ASN A 235 -1.66 -11.39 -15.53
C ASN A 235 -0.97 -12.22 -14.44
N LEU A 236 -1.66 -13.19 -13.83
CA LEU A 236 -1.04 -14.09 -12.86
C LEU A 236 -0.04 -15.04 -13.53
N SER A 237 -0.34 -15.56 -14.74
CA SER A 237 0.61 -16.38 -15.50
C SER A 237 1.88 -15.61 -15.86
N TRP A 238 1.75 -14.33 -16.20
CA TRP A 238 2.87 -13.41 -16.40
C TRP A 238 3.68 -13.20 -15.12
N LEU A 239 3.01 -13.00 -13.99
CA LEU A 239 3.66 -12.84 -12.69
C LEU A 239 4.45 -14.09 -12.27
N PHE A 240 3.88 -15.29 -12.50
CA PHE A 240 4.46 -16.57 -12.12
C PHE A 240 5.50 -17.12 -13.13
N ASN A 241 5.79 -16.43 -14.26
CA ASN A 241 6.85 -16.88 -15.14
C ASN A 241 8.22 -16.76 -14.47
N GLU A 242 9.22 -17.49 -14.96
CA GLU A 242 10.54 -17.59 -14.35
C GLU A 242 11.20 -16.21 -14.12
N ARG A 243 11.11 -15.30 -15.09
CA ARG A 243 11.71 -13.96 -14.99
C ARG A 243 11.03 -13.12 -13.91
N ASN A 244 9.70 -13.05 -13.94
CA ASN A 244 8.94 -12.16 -13.07
C ASN A 244 8.83 -12.71 -11.65
N SER A 245 8.74 -14.03 -11.48
CA SER A 245 8.74 -14.65 -10.16
C SER A 245 10.03 -14.38 -9.38
N LYS A 246 11.19 -14.46 -10.05
CA LYS A 246 12.48 -14.05 -9.48
C LYS A 246 12.52 -12.55 -9.18
N ARG A 247 12.07 -11.71 -10.12
CA ARG A 247 12.06 -10.24 -9.99
C ARG A 247 11.19 -9.75 -8.85
N PHE A 248 9.98 -10.28 -8.71
CA PHE A 248 9.02 -9.90 -7.66
C PHE A 248 9.13 -10.78 -6.41
N LYS A 249 10.13 -11.67 -6.34
CA LYS A 249 10.41 -12.54 -5.20
C LYS A 249 9.19 -13.38 -4.79
N ILE A 250 8.50 -13.95 -5.78
CA ILE A 250 7.35 -14.84 -5.53
C ILE A 250 7.83 -16.10 -4.82
N LYS A 251 7.14 -16.52 -3.78
CA LYS A 251 7.47 -17.72 -3.02
C LYS A 251 7.41 -18.98 -3.89
N PRO A 252 8.39 -19.88 -3.80
CA PRO A 252 8.43 -21.13 -4.58
C PRO A 252 7.15 -21.95 -4.47
N GLU A 253 6.53 -21.99 -3.28
CA GLU A 253 5.30 -22.74 -3.01
C GLU A 253 4.11 -22.23 -3.83
N LEU A 254 4.05 -20.92 -4.08
CA LEU A 254 3.02 -20.33 -4.94
C LEU A 254 3.26 -20.64 -6.41
N ILE A 255 4.54 -20.68 -6.84
CA ILE A 255 4.91 -21.03 -8.21
C ILE A 255 4.55 -22.49 -8.49
N GLN A 256 4.82 -23.41 -7.55
CA GLN A 256 4.44 -24.82 -7.65
C GLN A 256 2.92 -25.02 -7.72
N LYS A 257 2.15 -24.17 -7.06
CA LYS A 257 0.67 -24.20 -7.05
C LYS A 257 0.04 -23.36 -8.16
N LYS A 258 0.82 -22.84 -9.11
CA LYS A 258 0.36 -21.91 -10.16
C LYS A 258 -0.92 -22.41 -10.85
N ASP A 259 -0.92 -23.64 -11.37
CA ASP A 259 -2.05 -24.14 -12.14
C ASP A 259 -3.30 -24.29 -11.27
N ALA A 260 -3.14 -24.80 -10.05
CA ALA A 260 -4.24 -24.89 -9.08
C ALA A 260 -4.80 -23.51 -8.69
N ILE A 261 -3.97 -22.47 -8.64
CA ILE A 261 -4.41 -21.09 -8.39
C ILE A 261 -5.20 -20.57 -9.59
N LEU A 262 -4.69 -20.77 -10.83
CA LEU A 262 -5.35 -20.31 -12.04
C LEU A 262 -6.68 -21.03 -12.30
N ASP A 263 -6.79 -22.33 -11.98
CA ASP A 263 -8.01 -23.11 -12.15
C ASP A 263 -9.13 -22.67 -11.20
N LYS A 264 -8.77 -22.14 -10.03
CA LYS A 264 -9.73 -21.59 -9.07
C LYS A 264 -10.27 -20.21 -9.41
N LEU A 265 -9.72 -19.54 -10.43
CA LEU A 265 -10.30 -18.29 -10.93
C LEU A 265 -11.51 -18.59 -11.79
N ALA A 266 -12.69 -18.17 -11.34
CA ALA A 266 -13.97 -18.55 -11.93
C ALA A 266 -14.84 -17.34 -12.29
N VAL A 267 -15.65 -17.51 -13.33
CA VAL A 267 -16.74 -16.59 -13.63
C VAL A 267 -17.85 -16.81 -12.60
N GLY A 268 -18.28 -15.74 -11.92
CA GLY A 268 -19.31 -15.85 -10.91
C GLY A 268 -19.86 -14.50 -10.46
N ASP A 269 -21.11 -14.49 -10.08
CA ASP A 269 -21.74 -13.35 -9.42
C ASP A 269 -21.43 -13.40 -7.93
N ALA A 270 -20.73 -12.38 -7.43
CA ALA A 270 -20.33 -12.29 -6.03
C ALA A 270 -21.51 -12.35 -5.03
N THR A 271 -22.72 -12.06 -5.48
CA THR A 271 -23.93 -12.10 -4.64
C THR A 271 -24.52 -13.52 -4.47
N THR A 272 -24.07 -14.49 -5.29
CA THR A 272 -24.62 -15.86 -5.30
C THR A 272 -23.57 -16.96 -5.42
N PHE A 273 -22.34 -16.63 -5.82
CA PHE A 273 -21.28 -17.61 -6.04
C PHE A 273 -20.88 -18.33 -4.74
N GLN A 274 -20.68 -19.64 -4.81
CA GLN A 274 -20.26 -20.47 -3.68
C GLN A 274 -18.76 -20.71 -3.75
N TRP A 275 -17.99 -19.99 -2.92
CA TRP A 275 -16.55 -20.20 -2.80
C TRP A 275 -16.26 -21.42 -1.95
N GLU A 276 -15.35 -22.26 -2.43
CA GLU A 276 -14.98 -23.51 -1.74
C GLU A 276 -13.68 -23.36 -0.95
N GLY A 277 -13.63 -24.06 0.18
CA GLY A 277 -12.48 -24.13 1.07
C GLY A 277 -12.33 -22.90 1.96
N GLN A 278 -11.23 -22.86 2.71
CA GLN A 278 -10.99 -21.79 3.68
C GLN A 278 -10.67 -20.47 2.99
N ILE A 279 -11.27 -19.40 3.49
CA ILE A 279 -10.97 -18.00 3.16
C ILE A 279 -10.46 -17.34 4.43
N ASP A 280 -9.20 -16.84 4.38
CA ASP A 280 -8.55 -16.27 5.57
C ASP A 280 -8.74 -14.75 5.63
N ALA A 281 -8.89 -14.10 4.46
CA ALA A 281 -9.18 -12.68 4.35
C ALA A 281 -9.88 -12.39 3.02
N VAL A 282 -10.59 -11.26 2.98
CA VAL A 282 -11.22 -10.73 1.76
C VAL A 282 -10.75 -9.31 1.55
N ALA A 283 -10.19 -9.02 0.37
CA ALA A 283 -9.73 -7.67 0.01
C ALA A 283 -10.09 -7.37 -1.44
N PHE A 284 -10.83 -6.30 -1.70
CA PHE A 284 -11.33 -6.03 -3.05
C PHE A 284 -11.75 -4.57 -3.27
N GLU A 285 -11.84 -4.20 -4.54
CA GLU A 285 -12.59 -3.03 -5.02
C GLU A 285 -13.94 -3.52 -5.54
N SER A 286 -15.04 -3.02 -4.97
CA SER A 286 -16.38 -3.38 -5.42
C SER A 286 -16.72 -2.74 -6.79
N TYR A 287 -17.86 -3.07 -7.35
CA TYR A 287 -18.39 -2.34 -8.51
C TYR A 287 -18.51 -0.85 -8.18
N LEU A 288 -17.83 -0.01 -8.95
CA LEU A 288 -17.77 1.45 -8.75
C LEU A 288 -18.88 2.24 -9.46
N GLY A 289 -19.79 1.55 -10.14
CA GLY A 289 -20.81 2.17 -10.99
C GLY A 289 -20.32 2.35 -12.43
N ALA A 290 -21.23 2.88 -13.26
CA ALA A 290 -20.91 3.21 -14.66
C ALA A 290 -19.84 4.32 -14.73
N PRO A 291 -18.92 4.28 -15.72
CA PRO A 291 -17.94 5.34 -15.93
C PRO A 291 -18.59 6.71 -16.05
N MET A 292 -18.01 7.71 -15.37
CA MET A 292 -18.51 9.09 -15.34
C MET A 292 -17.40 10.08 -15.67
N SER A 293 -17.70 11.06 -16.53
CA SER A 293 -16.77 12.15 -16.89
C SER A 293 -17.05 13.46 -16.13
N LYS A 294 -18.20 13.53 -15.45
CA LYS A 294 -18.61 14.69 -14.62
C LYS A 294 -19.44 14.22 -13.43
N PRO A 295 -19.59 15.04 -12.37
CA PRO A 295 -20.45 14.74 -11.24
C PRO A 295 -21.87 14.35 -11.73
N PRO A 296 -22.45 13.25 -11.21
CA PRO A 296 -23.75 12.78 -11.65
C PRO A 296 -24.86 13.69 -11.13
N VAL A 297 -25.89 13.91 -11.99
CA VAL A 297 -27.15 14.52 -11.57
C VAL A 297 -27.89 13.62 -10.57
N ASP A 298 -28.80 14.17 -9.77
CA ASP A 298 -29.42 13.48 -8.64
C ASP A 298 -30.11 12.16 -9.00
N ILE A 299 -30.84 12.10 -10.09
CA ILE A 299 -31.53 10.87 -10.53
C ILE A 299 -30.51 9.77 -10.83
N LYS A 300 -29.47 10.07 -11.63
CA LYS A 300 -28.41 9.12 -11.97
C LYS A 300 -27.61 8.73 -10.73
N PHE A 301 -27.30 9.68 -9.86
CA PHE A 301 -26.61 9.40 -8.60
C PHE A 301 -27.39 8.43 -7.72
N LYS A 302 -28.69 8.67 -7.50
CA LYS A 302 -29.54 7.79 -6.68
C LYS A 302 -29.59 6.37 -7.24
N ALA A 303 -29.75 6.22 -8.56
CA ALA A 303 -29.78 4.92 -9.23
C ALA A 303 -28.46 4.15 -9.10
N GLU A 304 -27.33 4.80 -9.39
CA GLU A 304 -25.99 4.17 -9.26
C GLU A 304 -25.68 3.82 -7.82
N LYS A 305 -25.99 4.71 -6.88
CA LYS A 305 -25.82 4.46 -5.44
C LYS A 305 -26.63 3.24 -4.97
N ALA A 306 -27.90 3.13 -5.39
CA ALA A 306 -28.76 2.00 -5.05
C ALA A 306 -28.18 0.68 -5.59
N LYS A 307 -27.77 0.65 -6.86
CA LYS A 307 -27.17 -0.52 -7.49
C LYS A 307 -25.88 -0.95 -6.82
N CYS A 308 -24.94 -0.02 -6.60
CA CYS A 308 -23.67 -0.34 -5.92
C CYS A 308 -23.92 -0.85 -4.50
N ARG A 309 -24.89 -0.26 -3.78
CA ARG A 309 -25.26 -0.67 -2.44
C ARG A 309 -25.84 -2.09 -2.42
N GLU A 310 -26.74 -2.41 -3.34
CA GLU A 310 -27.32 -3.75 -3.48
C GLU A 310 -26.26 -4.81 -3.72
N ILE A 311 -25.31 -4.56 -4.63
CA ILE A 311 -24.20 -5.46 -4.95
C ILE A 311 -23.32 -5.68 -3.70
N ALA A 312 -22.91 -4.59 -3.02
CA ALA A 312 -22.03 -4.69 -1.85
C ALA A 312 -22.68 -5.43 -0.69
N LEU A 313 -23.95 -5.15 -0.38
CA LEU A 313 -24.67 -5.83 0.69
C LEU A 313 -25.06 -7.27 0.29
N GLY A 314 -25.39 -7.52 -0.97
CA GLY A 314 -25.64 -8.86 -1.52
C GLY A 314 -24.41 -9.74 -1.40
N PHE A 315 -23.23 -9.23 -1.74
CA PHE A 315 -21.95 -9.92 -1.51
C PHE A 315 -21.75 -10.27 -0.03
N LEU A 316 -21.90 -9.31 0.88
CA LEU A 316 -21.72 -9.55 2.31
C LEU A 316 -22.69 -10.61 2.83
N LYS A 317 -23.95 -10.59 2.40
CA LYS A 317 -24.92 -11.61 2.74
C LYS A 317 -24.50 -13.01 2.27
N ASN A 318 -23.97 -13.09 1.04
CA ASN A 318 -23.52 -14.35 0.44
C ASN A 318 -22.27 -14.91 1.12
N ILE A 319 -21.26 -14.07 1.42
CA ILE A 319 -19.98 -14.52 1.98
C ILE A 319 -20.08 -14.88 3.48
N THR A 320 -20.98 -14.26 4.23
CA THR A 320 -21.11 -14.42 5.68
C THR A 320 -21.14 -15.91 6.13
N PRO A 321 -21.94 -16.82 5.56
CA PRO A 321 -21.92 -18.22 5.98
C PRO A 321 -20.65 -18.98 5.60
N LEU A 322 -19.85 -18.48 4.65
CA LEU A 322 -18.69 -19.16 4.08
C LEU A 322 -17.37 -18.85 4.81
N ILE A 323 -17.36 -17.85 5.68
CA ILE A 323 -16.15 -17.39 6.40
C ILE A 323 -16.31 -17.61 7.91
N LYS A 324 -15.18 -17.75 8.61
CA LYS A 324 -15.12 -17.90 10.06
C LYS A 324 -15.32 -16.56 10.79
N SER A 325 -15.72 -16.62 12.07
CA SER A 325 -15.67 -15.45 12.95
C SER A 325 -14.24 -14.88 13.00
N GLY A 326 -14.12 -13.57 13.07
CA GLY A 326 -12.83 -12.86 13.05
C GLY A 326 -12.24 -12.66 11.64
N THR A 327 -12.73 -13.32 10.59
CA THR A 327 -12.22 -13.11 9.22
C THR A 327 -12.35 -11.66 8.81
N PRO A 328 -11.23 -11.00 8.42
CA PRO A 328 -11.24 -9.62 7.96
C PRO A 328 -11.78 -9.50 6.55
N ILE A 329 -12.59 -8.47 6.31
CA ILE A 329 -13.03 -8.03 4.98
C ILE A 329 -12.67 -6.56 4.82
N VAL A 330 -11.88 -6.26 3.80
CA VAL A 330 -11.51 -4.91 3.42
C VAL A 330 -12.05 -4.63 2.04
N MET A 331 -12.96 -3.66 1.94
CA MET A 331 -13.60 -3.31 0.69
C MET A 331 -13.45 -1.83 0.37
N ALA A 332 -13.08 -1.55 -0.87
CA ALA A 332 -13.09 -0.21 -1.44
C ALA A 332 -14.40 -0.03 -2.22
N ILE A 333 -15.32 0.75 -1.67
CA ILE A 333 -16.64 1.02 -2.26
C ILE A 333 -16.71 2.43 -2.84
N PRO A 334 -17.59 2.72 -3.83
CA PRO A 334 -17.63 4.04 -4.46
C PRO A 334 -18.15 5.14 -3.55
N ALA A 335 -17.56 6.32 -3.70
CA ALA A 335 -18.09 7.59 -3.26
C ALA A 335 -18.02 8.59 -4.42
N TRP A 336 -19.06 9.37 -4.66
CA TRP A 336 -19.20 10.20 -5.84
C TRP A 336 -19.00 11.68 -5.54
N LEU A 337 -18.15 12.35 -6.32
CA LEU A 337 -17.99 13.80 -6.27
C LEU A 337 -19.32 14.45 -6.65
N ARG A 338 -19.80 15.37 -5.82
CA ARG A 338 -21.00 16.16 -6.07
C ARG A 338 -20.61 17.57 -6.52
N GLU A 339 -21.56 18.30 -7.08
CA GLU A 339 -21.39 19.71 -7.49
C GLU A 339 -20.92 20.61 -6.36
N THR A 340 -21.21 20.23 -5.11
CA THR A 340 -20.73 20.89 -3.89
C THR A 340 -19.22 20.74 -3.62
N GLY A 341 -18.50 19.99 -4.46
CA GLY A 341 -17.10 19.65 -4.25
C GLY A 341 -16.84 18.57 -3.20
N LYS A 342 -17.89 18.01 -2.57
CA LYS A 342 -17.77 16.95 -1.56
C LYS A 342 -18.13 15.58 -2.13
N TYR A 343 -17.53 14.53 -1.58
CA TYR A 343 -17.87 13.15 -1.93
C TYR A 343 -19.09 12.65 -1.14
N ALA A 344 -20.11 12.19 -1.86
CA ALA A 344 -21.27 11.52 -1.28
C ALA A 344 -21.00 10.02 -1.17
N ARG A 345 -21.22 9.46 0.01
CA ARG A 345 -20.95 8.05 0.36
C ARG A 345 -22.18 7.16 0.15
N MET A 346 -21.96 5.83 0.13
CA MET A 346 -23.05 4.86 -0.04
C MET A 346 -24.00 4.77 1.18
N ASN A 347 -23.55 5.12 2.38
CA ASN A 347 -24.30 4.99 3.64
C ASN A 347 -24.74 3.53 3.90
N VAL A 348 -23.78 2.63 3.97
CA VAL A 348 -24.00 1.19 4.19
C VAL A 348 -23.64 0.71 5.59
N LEU A 349 -23.01 1.57 6.42
CA LEU A 349 -22.38 1.16 7.67
C LEU A 349 -23.36 0.50 8.64
N ASP A 350 -24.55 1.11 8.84
CA ASP A 350 -25.58 0.57 9.76
C ASP A 350 -26.02 -0.82 9.32
N LYS A 351 -26.23 -1.01 7.99
CA LYS A 351 -26.64 -2.32 7.45
C LYS A 351 -25.56 -3.37 7.62
N ILE A 352 -24.29 -3.01 7.44
CA ILE A 352 -23.16 -3.91 7.67
C ILE A 352 -23.10 -4.35 9.13
N GLN A 353 -23.36 -3.44 10.07
CA GLN A 353 -23.41 -3.77 11.48
C GLN A 353 -24.58 -4.69 11.84
N GLU A 354 -25.76 -4.45 11.27
CA GLU A 354 -26.94 -5.32 11.39
C GLU A 354 -26.69 -6.75 10.86
N MET A 355 -25.83 -6.87 9.83
CA MET A 355 -25.46 -8.16 9.24
C MET A 355 -24.44 -8.98 10.07
N GLY A 356 -24.06 -8.50 11.25
CA GLY A 356 -23.16 -9.22 12.14
C GLY A 356 -21.67 -8.96 11.92
N TYR A 357 -21.31 -7.76 11.45
CA TYR A 357 -19.93 -7.34 11.30
C TYR A 357 -19.54 -6.27 12.34
N ASN A 358 -18.29 -6.32 12.80
CA ASN A 358 -17.66 -5.26 13.58
C ASN A 358 -16.77 -4.43 12.68
N PHE A 359 -16.78 -3.11 12.85
CA PHE A 359 -15.83 -2.22 12.19
C PHE A 359 -14.50 -2.23 12.92
N GLU A 360 -13.40 -2.31 12.16
CA GLU A 360 -12.07 -2.08 12.69
C GLU A 360 -11.93 -0.59 13.06
N LYS A 361 -11.37 -0.33 14.24
CA LYS A 361 -11.15 1.04 14.73
C LYS A 361 -9.66 1.35 14.66
N PHE A 362 -9.32 2.45 14.00
CA PHE A 362 -7.98 2.99 13.94
C PHE A 362 -7.86 4.18 14.88
N GLN A 363 -6.75 4.28 15.59
CA GLN A 363 -6.53 5.36 16.54
C GLN A 363 -6.43 6.71 15.82
N ASP A 364 -7.10 7.71 16.34
CA ASP A 364 -7.15 9.08 15.80
C ASP A 364 -7.67 9.19 14.35
N LEU A 365 -8.38 8.16 13.88
CA LEU A 365 -9.01 8.12 12.55
C LEU A 365 -10.51 7.84 12.67
N SER A 366 -11.25 8.51 11.82
CA SER A 366 -12.68 8.27 11.60
C SER A 366 -12.91 7.55 10.27
N GLN A 367 -14.09 6.98 10.06
CA GLN A 367 -14.44 6.40 8.77
C GLN A 367 -14.34 7.43 7.63
N SER A 368 -14.51 8.72 7.93
CA SER A 368 -14.38 9.78 6.92
C SER A 368 -12.94 9.95 6.41
N ASP A 369 -11.95 9.52 7.14
CA ASP A 369 -10.53 9.66 6.78
C ASP A 369 -10.06 8.53 5.84
N LEU A 370 -10.84 7.46 5.74
CA LEU A 370 -10.55 6.31 4.87
C LEU A 370 -11.13 6.49 3.46
N LEU A 371 -10.90 7.66 2.85
CA LEU A 371 -11.35 7.98 1.50
C LEU A 371 -10.16 8.15 0.56
N TYR A 372 -10.00 7.20 -0.36
CA TYR A 372 -8.96 7.25 -1.39
C TYR A 372 -9.48 7.93 -2.66
N PHE A 373 -8.81 9.01 -3.07
CA PHE A 373 -9.12 9.73 -4.30
C PHE A 373 -7.87 10.41 -4.89
N ARG A 374 -7.98 10.80 -6.15
CA ARG A 374 -7.04 11.70 -6.83
C ARG A 374 -7.75 13.00 -7.13
N GLU A 375 -7.02 14.09 -7.19
CA GLU A 375 -7.57 15.37 -7.57
C GLU A 375 -8.30 15.28 -8.92
N GLY A 376 -9.51 15.84 -9.02
CA GLY A 376 -10.36 15.76 -10.20
C GLY A 376 -11.06 14.40 -10.42
N GLN A 377 -10.87 13.41 -9.56
CA GLN A 377 -11.52 12.10 -9.71
C GLN A 377 -13.00 12.17 -9.29
N ILE A 378 -13.90 11.74 -10.20
CA ILE A 378 -15.36 11.76 -9.98
C ILE A 378 -15.81 10.67 -9.01
N VAL A 379 -15.20 9.48 -9.07
CA VAL A 379 -15.53 8.35 -8.21
C VAL A 379 -14.34 8.03 -7.33
N ALA A 380 -14.42 8.38 -6.05
CA ALA A 380 -13.48 8.00 -5.01
C ALA A 380 -13.79 6.58 -4.47
N ARG A 381 -12.91 6.06 -3.63
CA ARG A 381 -13.04 4.79 -2.93
C ARG A 381 -13.12 5.03 -1.43
N GLU A 382 -14.26 4.78 -0.84
CA GLU A 382 -14.38 4.66 0.61
C GLU A 382 -13.90 3.28 1.04
N ILE A 383 -12.88 3.23 1.91
CA ILE A 383 -12.34 1.98 2.39
C ILE A 383 -13.08 1.60 3.69
N ILE A 384 -13.67 0.43 3.70
CA ILE A 384 -14.37 -0.13 4.86
C ILE A 384 -13.61 -1.37 5.32
N VAL A 385 -13.25 -1.40 6.60
CA VAL A 385 -12.53 -2.50 7.24
C VAL A 385 -13.44 -3.11 8.30
N ILE A 386 -13.81 -4.37 8.11
CA ILE A 386 -14.74 -5.07 9.01
C ILE A 386 -14.25 -6.48 9.31
N ARG A 387 -14.75 -7.03 10.43
CA ARG A 387 -14.55 -8.43 10.81
C ARG A 387 -15.89 -9.08 11.10
N LYS A 388 -16.06 -10.34 10.64
CA LYS A 388 -17.23 -11.13 11.00
C LYS A 388 -17.24 -11.38 12.52
N ARG A 389 -18.41 -11.21 13.16
CA ARG A 389 -18.63 -11.55 14.58
C ARG A 389 -18.53 -13.05 14.81
#